data_5ec0bd2f74aa4a960c80dc86f17289ac
#
_entry.id   5ec0bd2f74aa4a960c80dc86f17289ac
#
_cell.length_a   1.000
_cell.length_b   1.000
_cell.length_c   1.000
_cell.angle_alpha   90.00
_cell.angle_beta   90.00
_cell.angle_gamma   90.00
#
_symmetry.space_group_name_H-M   'P 1'
#
loop_
_entity.id
_entity.type
_entity.pdbx_description
1 polymer ?
#
loop_
_entity_poly.entity_id
_entity_poly.type
_entity_poly.pdbx_seq_one_letter_code
_entity_poly.pdbx_strand_id
1 'polypeptide(L)'
;MERREAIKRTAALMGGVVFAPTILGVLKGCTPTTETWTPVLFDRNQAALTTALAGTIIPATETDGAVEVGVPGFIESMVNEVYNDEQRENFLAGLNNFNEECRNETGSSFADLSEEDQFEYASLQNHAAIESEAAEGPQFFLIFKELTMVGFFTSEVGATQVLRYEQVPGIYEGCVPFEEIGRTWAT
;
A
#
# COMPACT_ATOMS: atom_id res chain seq x y z
N MET A 1 30.42 49.20 -22.45
CA MET A 1 29.93 47.80 -22.34
C MET A 1 30.46 47.02 -23.55
N GLU A 2 31.31 46.03 -23.31
CA GLU A 2 31.83 45.16 -24.35
C GLU A 2 30.67 44.23 -24.88
N ARG A 3 30.56 44.12 -26.23
CA ARG A 3 29.53 43.27 -26.86
C ARG A 3 29.47 41.86 -26.29
N ARG A 4 30.62 41.32 -25.90
CA ARG A 4 30.76 39.98 -25.31
C ARG A 4 30.15 39.88 -23.90
N GLU A 5 30.17 40.94 -23.12
CA GLU A 5 29.51 40.99 -21.80
C GLU A 5 28.01 41.14 -21.88
N ALA A 6 27.52 41.89 -22.89
CA ALA A 6 26.08 41.99 -23.16
C ALA A 6 25.51 40.62 -23.52
N ILE A 7 26.17 39.88 -24.42
CA ILE A 7 25.73 38.53 -24.83
C ILE A 7 25.72 37.54 -23.64
N LYS A 8 26.75 37.57 -22.79
CA LYS A 8 26.80 36.71 -21.60
C LYS A 8 25.70 37.03 -20.60
N ARG A 9 25.39 38.29 -20.37
CA ARG A 9 24.31 38.71 -19.47
C ARG A 9 22.93 38.37 -20.02
N THR A 10 22.72 38.52 -21.33
CA THR A 10 21.46 38.11 -21.97
C THR A 10 21.28 36.60 -21.93
N ALA A 11 22.31 35.80 -22.19
CA ALA A 11 22.26 34.35 -22.10
C ALA A 11 21.99 33.86 -20.68
N ALA A 12 22.58 34.50 -19.65
CA ALA A 12 22.34 34.18 -18.26
C ALA A 12 20.92 34.53 -17.80
N LEU A 13 20.39 35.66 -18.25
CA LEU A 13 19.02 36.07 -17.95
C LEU A 13 18.00 35.19 -18.67
N MET A 14 18.18 34.89 -19.94
CA MET A 14 17.28 34.01 -20.70
C MET A 14 17.35 32.57 -20.19
N GLY A 15 18.53 32.06 -19.91
CA GLY A 15 18.73 30.73 -19.35
C GLY A 15 18.10 30.58 -17.94
N GLY A 16 18.34 31.54 -17.06
CA GLY A 16 17.85 31.50 -15.68
C GLY A 16 16.32 31.69 -15.56
N VAL A 17 15.76 32.61 -16.35
CA VAL A 17 14.32 32.95 -16.24
C VAL A 17 13.43 31.92 -16.97
N VAL A 18 13.90 31.37 -18.08
CA VAL A 18 13.08 30.44 -18.88
C VAL A 18 13.22 28.99 -18.42
N PHE A 19 14.41 28.58 -18.02
CA PHE A 19 14.68 27.16 -17.66
C PHE A 19 14.54 26.84 -16.18
N ALA A 20 14.73 27.79 -15.25
CA ALA A 20 14.58 27.54 -13.83
C ALA A 20 13.16 27.09 -13.43
N PRO A 21 12.07 27.70 -13.91
CA PRO A 21 10.70 27.21 -13.60
C PRO A 21 10.41 25.83 -14.19
N THR A 22 10.91 25.56 -15.40
CA THR A 22 10.74 24.25 -16.06
C THR A 22 11.51 23.14 -15.36
N ILE A 23 12.74 23.39 -14.93
CA ILE A 23 13.54 22.43 -14.16
C ILE A 23 12.88 22.16 -12.79
N LEU A 24 12.41 23.21 -12.10
CA LEU A 24 11.69 23.07 -10.83
C LEU A 24 10.35 22.34 -11.02
N GLY A 25 9.65 22.57 -12.15
CA GLY A 25 8.41 21.86 -12.50
C GLY A 25 8.65 20.37 -12.75
N VAL A 26 9.72 20.03 -13.48
CA VAL A 26 10.09 18.62 -13.75
C VAL A 26 10.55 17.93 -12.48
N LEU A 27 11.37 18.59 -11.65
CA LEU A 27 11.84 18.02 -10.38
C LEU A 27 10.69 17.83 -9.36
N LYS A 28 9.68 18.71 -9.37
CA LYS A 28 8.49 18.55 -8.53
C LYS A 28 7.48 17.57 -9.12
N GLY A 29 7.42 17.40 -10.44
CA GLY A 29 6.56 16.44 -11.10
C GLY A 29 7.01 14.99 -10.93
N CYS A 30 8.29 14.77 -10.57
CA CYS A 30 8.84 13.44 -10.28
C CYS A 30 8.92 13.11 -8.78
N THR A 31 8.49 14.00 -7.88
CA THR A 31 8.25 13.58 -6.49
C THR A 31 6.98 12.76 -6.49
N PRO A 32 7.01 11.47 -6.11
CA PRO A 32 5.79 10.76 -5.81
C PRO A 32 5.08 11.59 -4.74
N THR A 33 3.97 12.21 -5.08
CA THR A 33 3.01 12.69 -4.10
C THR A 33 2.54 11.42 -3.41
N THR A 34 3.00 11.18 -2.19
CA THR A 34 2.23 10.41 -1.23
C THR A 34 0.94 11.23 -1.07
N GLU A 35 -0.01 10.99 -1.97
CA GLU A 35 -1.36 11.52 -1.80
C GLU A 35 -1.82 10.96 -0.46
N THR A 36 -1.93 11.84 0.52
CA THR A 36 -2.45 11.44 1.81
C THR A 36 -3.86 10.94 1.54
N TRP A 37 -4.05 9.62 1.62
CA TRP A 37 -5.35 9.00 1.42
C TRP A 37 -6.40 9.70 2.28
N THR A 38 -7.45 10.15 1.63
CA THR A 38 -8.61 10.76 2.30
C THR A 38 -9.78 9.81 2.13
N PRO A 39 -10.22 9.15 3.22
CA PRO A 39 -11.32 8.20 3.17
C PRO A 39 -12.61 8.83 2.64
N VAL A 40 -13.32 8.10 1.79
CA VAL A 40 -14.62 8.47 1.22
C VAL A 40 -15.74 7.60 1.82
N LEU A 41 -15.48 6.30 1.99
CA LEU A 41 -16.41 5.32 2.54
C LEU A 41 -16.17 5.10 4.04
N PHE A 42 -14.90 4.95 4.43
CA PHE A 42 -14.53 4.62 5.80
C PHE A 42 -14.66 5.85 6.72
N ASP A 43 -15.23 5.65 7.89
CA ASP A 43 -15.14 6.65 8.95
C ASP A 43 -13.70 6.74 9.50
N ARG A 44 -13.48 7.72 10.40
CA ARG A 44 -12.14 7.95 10.97
C ARG A 44 -11.58 6.73 11.69
N ASN A 45 -12.41 5.98 12.43
CA ASN A 45 -11.96 4.82 13.20
C ASN A 45 -11.67 3.65 12.28
N GLN A 46 -12.51 3.43 11.28
CA GLN A 46 -12.32 2.41 10.24
C GLN A 46 -11.06 2.68 9.43
N ALA A 47 -10.81 3.94 9.05
CA ALA A 47 -9.61 4.34 8.34
C ALA A 47 -8.33 4.13 9.18
N ALA A 48 -8.37 4.52 10.46
CA ALA A 48 -7.25 4.30 11.38
C ALA A 48 -6.97 2.80 11.58
N LEU A 49 -8.03 1.99 11.78
CA LEU A 49 -7.92 0.54 11.88
C LEU A 49 -7.34 -0.09 10.61
N THR A 50 -7.86 0.29 9.43
CA THR A 50 -7.39 -0.21 8.14
C THR A 50 -5.91 0.09 7.94
N THR A 51 -5.48 1.30 8.30
CA THR A 51 -4.08 1.71 8.22
C THR A 51 -3.19 0.90 9.16
N ALA A 52 -3.57 0.79 10.44
CA ALA A 52 -2.81 0.05 11.43
C ALA A 52 -2.72 -1.45 11.07
N LEU A 53 -3.84 -2.07 10.70
CA LEU A 53 -3.88 -3.49 10.37
C LEU A 53 -3.10 -3.83 9.09
N ALA A 54 -3.21 -2.99 8.04
CA ALA A 54 -2.42 -3.16 6.82
C ALA A 54 -0.92 -3.02 7.10
N GLY A 55 -0.51 -2.04 7.92
CA GLY A 55 0.87 -1.85 8.36
C GLY A 55 1.40 -2.99 9.23
N THR A 56 0.54 -3.61 10.05
CA THR A 56 0.91 -4.79 10.84
C THR A 56 1.11 -6.03 9.97
N ILE A 57 0.30 -6.21 8.92
CA ILE A 57 0.40 -7.35 8.00
C ILE A 57 1.64 -7.25 7.11
N ILE A 58 1.92 -6.06 6.55
CA ILE A 58 3.12 -5.80 5.73
C ILE A 58 3.77 -4.49 6.22
N PRO A 59 4.63 -4.58 7.23
CA PRO A 59 5.34 -3.42 7.76
C PRO A 59 6.43 -2.93 6.81
N ALA A 60 6.81 -1.66 6.93
CA ALA A 60 8.00 -1.14 6.29
C ALA A 60 9.26 -1.77 6.90
N THR A 61 10.17 -2.23 6.04
CA THR A 61 11.42 -2.88 6.43
C THR A 61 12.58 -2.31 5.60
N GLU A 62 13.18 -3.11 4.72
CA GLU A 62 14.16 -2.64 3.72
C GLU A 62 13.47 -1.95 2.54
N THR A 63 12.17 -2.22 2.36
CA THR A 63 11.30 -1.59 1.37
C THR A 63 10.12 -0.91 2.07
N ASP A 64 9.44 -0.03 1.37
CA ASP A 64 8.18 0.55 1.84
C ASP A 64 7.19 -0.57 2.17
N GLY A 65 6.37 -0.37 3.20
CA GLY A 65 5.33 -1.29 3.63
C GLY A 65 3.96 -0.98 2.99
N ALA A 66 2.93 -1.68 3.45
CA ALA A 66 1.58 -1.54 2.90
C ALA A 66 1.02 -0.12 3.01
N VAL A 67 1.35 0.59 4.08
CA VAL A 67 0.86 1.96 4.31
C VAL A 67 1.49 2.94 3.34
N GLU A 68 2.81 2.88 3.18
CA GLU A 68 3.57 3.79 2.33
C GLU A 68 3.21 3.64 0.84
N VAL A 69 2.87 2.43 0.41
CA VAL A 69 2.46 2.17 -0.97
C VAL A 69 0.96 2.39 -1.22
N GLY A 70 0.21 2.86 -0.20
CA GLY A 70 -1.19 3.27 -0.36
C GLY A 70 -2.22 2.13 -0.29
N VAL A 71 -1.87 0.98 0.28
CA VAL A 71 -2.80 -0.17 0.43
C VAL A 71 -4.09 0.18 1.16
N PRO A 72 -4.12 1.02 2.22
CA PRO A 72 -5.38 1.41 2.86
C PRO A 72 -6.39 2.03 1.90
N GLY A 73 -5.92 2.92 1.00
CA GLY A 73 -6.76 3.50 -0.04
C GLY A 73 -7.22 2.49 -1.09
N PHE A 74 -6.35 1.55 -1.45
CA PHE A 74 -6.70 0.44 -2.34
C PHE A 74 -7.82 -0.44 -1.74
N ILE A 75 -7.71 -0.81 -0.46
CA ILE A 75 -8.75 -1.60 0.22
C ILE A 75 -10.09 -0.86 0.21
N GLU A 76 -10.09 0.43 0.55
CA GLU A 76 -11.32 1.23 0.49
C GLU A 76 -11.93 1.26 -0.90
N SER A 77 -11.11 1.48 -1.95
CA SER A 77 -11.59 1.49 -3.33
C SER A 77 -12.18 0.13 -3.75
N MET A 78 -11.55 -0.98 -3.36
CA MET A 78 -12.08 -2.32 -3.63
C MET A 78 -13.45 -2.53 -2.96
N VAL A 79 -13.58 -2.13 -1.70
CA VAL A 79 -14.83 -2.26 -0.94
C VAL A 79 -15.92 -1.33 -1.47
N ASN A 80 -15.55 -0.10 -1.87
CA ASN A 80 -16.50 0.92 -2.33
C ASN A 80 -16.96 0.71 -3.78
N GLU A 81 -16.07 0.29 -4.68
CA GLU A 81 -16.31 0.33 -6.12
C GLU A 81 -16.52 -1.06 -6.73
N VAL A 82 -15.94 -2.11 -6.13
CA VAL A 82 -15.94 -3.46 -6.70
C VAL A 82 -16.92 -4.39 -5.98
N TYR A 83 -17.02 -4.28 -4.65
CA TYR A 83 -17.93 -5.12 -3.87
C TYR A 83 -19.39 -4.74 -4.11
N ASN A 84 -20.27 -5.74 -4.18
CA ASN A 84 -21.70 -5.51 -4.13
C ASN A 84 -22.15 -5.03 -2.73
N ASP A 85 -23.40 -4.60 -2.59
CA ASP A 85 -23.89 -4.02 -1.32
C ASP A 85 -23.77 -5.01 -0.15
N GLU A 86 -24.09 -6.29 -0.35
CA GLU A 86 -23.99 -7.32 0.68
C GLU A 86 -22.53 -7.56 1.11
N GLN A 87 -21.61 -7.66 0.15
CA GLN A 87 -20.19 -7.85 0.43
C GLN A 87 -19.60 -6.64 1.17
N ARG A 88 -20.02 -5.43 0.78
CA ARG A 88 -19.60 -4.17 1.43
C ARG A 88 -20.10 -4.11 2.86
N GLU A 89 -21.37 -4.39 3.10
CA GLU A 89 -21.95 -4.42 4.45
C GLU A 89 -21.25 -5.47 5.33
N ASN A 90 -21.02 -6.66 4.82
CA ASN A 90 -20.30 -7.72 5.52
C ASN A 90 -18.86 -7.32 5.86
N PHE A 91 -18.14 -6.68 4.93
CA PHE A 91 -16.79 -6.21 5.16
C PHE A 91 -16.75 -5.14 6.26
N LEU A 92 -17.63 -4.13 6.20
CA LEU A 92 -17.72 -3.07 7.21
C LEU A 92 -18.12 -3.61 8.57
N ALA A 93 -19.04 -4.57 8.63
CA ALA A 93 -19.42 -5.26 9.86
C ALA A 93 -18.22 -6.03 10.44
N GLY A 94 -17.48 -6.76 9.60
CA GLY A 94 -16.28 -7.49 10.02
C GLY A 94 -15.18 -6.55 10.55
N LEU A 95 -14.98 -5.41 9.90
CA LEU A 95 -14.01 -4.38 10.33
C LEU A 95 -14.38 -3.81 11.71
N ASN A 96 -15.66 -3.51 11.94
CA ASN A 96 -16.15 -3.02 13.22
C ASN A 96 -16.06 -4.09 14.32
N ASN A 97 -16.47 -5.32 14.03
CA ASN A 97 -16.42 -6.43 14.97
C ASN A 97 -14.99 -6.73 15.41
N PHE A 98 -14.04 -6.78 14.47
CA PHE A 98 -12.63 -6.96 14.79
C PHE A 98 -12.11 -5.92 15.81
N ASN A 99 -12.47 -4.66 15.63
CA ASN A 99 -12.06 -3.60 16.56
C ASN A 99 -12.79 -3.66 17.91
N GLU A 100 -14.05 -4.08 17.92
CA GLU A 100 -14.82 -4.29 19.17
C GLU A 100 -14.27 -5.47 19.97
N GLU A 101 -13.95 -6.58 19.32
CA GLU A 101 -13.31 -7.73 19.95
C GLU A 101 -11.94 -7.35 20.52
N CYS A 102 -11.13 -6.63 19.76
CA CYS A 102 -9.85 -6.11 20.22
C CYS A 102 -10.02 -5.24 21.49
N ARG A 103 -10.99 -4.34 21.51
CA ARG A 103 -11.28 -3.51 22.69
C ARG A 103 -11.73 -4.32 23.89
N ASN A 104 -12.52 -5.34 23.68
CA ASN A 104 -13.01 -6.20 24.75
C ASN A 104 -11.89 -7.01 25.40
N GLU A 105 -10.91 -7.44 24.60
CA GLU A 105 -9.80 -8.27 25.06
C GLU A 105 -8.63 -7.44 25.63
N THR A 106 -8.28 -6.32 24.99
CA THR A 106 -7.11 -5.51 25.33
C THR A 106 -7.40 -4.22 26.09
N GLY A 107 -8.68 -3.76 26.07
CA GLY A 107 -9.10 -2.48 26.63
C GLY A 107 -8.88 -1.26 25.72
N SER A 108 -8.31 -1.44 24.53
CA SER A 108 -7.98 -0.37 23.58
C SER A 108 -8.40 -0.73 22.17
N SER A 109 -8.60 0.28 21.30
CA SER A 109 -8.80 -0.02 19.89
C SER A 109 -7.49 -0.53 19.26
N PHE A 110 -7.59 -1.36 18.23
CA PHE A 110 -6.41 -1.93 17.58
C PHE A 110 -5.39 -0.88 17.13
N ALA A 111 -5.87 0.22 16.57
CA ALA A 111 -5.01 1.32 16.11
C ALA A 111 -4.26 2.06 17.25
N ASP A 112 -4.74 1.95 18.49
CA ASP A 112 -4.15 2.58 19.67
C ASP A 112 -3.19 1.65 20.44
N LEU A 113 -3.07 0.37 20.03
CA LEU A 113 -2.12 -0.58 20.59
C LEU A 113 -0.68 -0.28 20.16
N SER A 114 0.28 -0.76 20.93
CA SER A 114 1.68 -0.77 20.49
C SER A 114 1.87 -1.68 19.27
N GLU A 115 2.92 -1.47 18.48
CA GLU A 115 3.23 -2.33 17.31
C GLU A 115 3.39 -3.79 17.70
N GLU A 116 3.96 -4.06 18.88
CA GLU A 116 4.13 -5.43 19.42
C GLU A 116 2.77 -6.06 19.73
N ASP A 117 1.88 -5.34 20.43
CA ASP A 117 0.54 -5.81 20.76
C ASP A 117 -0.35 -5.96 19.51
N GLN A 118 -0.20 -5.07 18.53
CA GLN A 118 -0.88 -5.19 17.24
C GLN A 118 -0.48 -6.48 16.52
N PHE A 119 0.82 -6.78 16.49
CA PHE A 119 1.33 -8.00 15.85
C PHE A 119 0.88 -9.26 16.59
N GLU A 120 0.91 -9.27 17.92
CA GLU A 120 0.45 -10.40 18.72
C GLU A 120 -1.04 -10.65 18.49
N TYR A 121 -1.88 -9.61 18.61
CA TYR A 121 -3.32 -9.72 18.39
C TYR A 121 -3.65 -10.17 16.96
N ALA A 122 -3.06 -9.54 15.95
CA ALA A 122 -3.27 -9.92 14.54
C ALA A 122 -2.83 -11.37 14.27
N SER A 123 -1.75 -11.84 14.91
CA SER A 123 -1.29 -13.23 14.78
C SER A 123 -2.29 -14.22 15.36
N LEU A 124 -2.86 -13.93 16.54
CA LEU A 124 -3.91 -14.74 17.14
C LEU A 124 -5.16 -14.81 16.24
N GLN A 125 -5.61 -13.65 15.72
CA GLN A 125 -6.75 -13.59 14.82
C GLN A 125 -6.50 -14.35 13.50
N ASN A 126 -5.27 -14.29 12.97
CA ASN A 126 -4.90 -15.07 11.78
C ASN A 126 -4.98 -16.59 12.03
N HIS A 127 -4.50 -17.07 13.17
CA HIS A 127 -4.58 -18.50 13.51
C HIS A 127 -6.04 -18.94 13.68
N ALA A 128 -6.83 -18.19 14.43
CA ALA A 128 -8.25 -18.50 14.64
C ALA A 128 -9.03 -18.51 13.31
N ALA A 129 -8.75 -17.54 12.43
CA ALA A 129 -9.41 -17.45 11.12
C ALA A 129 -9.07 -18.64 10.21
N ILE A 130 -7.81 -19.09 10.20
CA ILE A 130 -7.39 -20.28 9.42
C ILE A 130 -8.06 -21.56 9.94
N GLU A 131 -8.14 -21.71 11.25
CA GLU A 131 -8.76 -22.89 11.86
C GLU A 131 -10.28 -22.95 11.61
N SER A 132 -10.96 -21.80 11.57
CA SER A 132 -12.41 -21.72 11.36
C SER A 132 -12.83 -21.68 9.89
N GLU A 133 -11.96 -21.30 8.96
CA GLU A 133 -12.29 -21.13 7.53
C GLU A 133 -12.88 -22.38 6.90
N ALA A 134 -12.36 -23.55 7.26
CA ALA A 134 -12.83 -24.83 6.73
C ALA A 134 -14.28 -25.17 7.14
N ALA A 135 -14.79 -24.61 8.24
CA ALA A 135 -16.10 -24.88 8.79
C ALA A 135 -17.15 -23.80 8.46
N GLU A 136 -16.73 -22.53 8.40
CA GLU A 136 -17.62 -21.36 8.36
C GLU A 136 -17.47 -20.50 7.11
N GLY A 137 -16.47 -20.80 6.24
CA GLY A 137 -16.14 -20.00 5.06
C GLY A 137 -15.16 -18.87 5.35
N PRO A 138 -14.91 -17.98 4.37
CA PRO A 138 -13.88 -16.94 4.49
C PRO A 138 -14.16 -15.98 5.64
N GLN A 139 -13.24 -15.92 6.59
CA GLN A 139 -13.31 -15.04 7.75
C GLN A 139 -12.85 -13.62 7.37
N PHE A 140 -13.39 -12.58 8.02
CA PHE A 140 -13.03 -11.18 7.76
C PHE A 140 -11.51 -10.95 7.73
N PHE A 141 -10.77 -11.50 8.71
CA PHE A 141 -9.33 -11.30 8.78
C PHE A 141 -8.60 -11.83 7.53
N LEU A 142 -9.00 -12.99 7.01
CA LEU A 142 -8.40 -13.56 5.80
C LEU A 142 -8.73 -12.74 4.55
N ILE A 143 -9.96 -12.24 4.43
CA ILE A 143 -10.36 -11.32 3.35
C ILE A 143 -9.53 -10.04 3.40
N PHE A 144 -9.38 -9.44 4.59
CA PHE A 144 -8.57 -8.24 4.79
C PHE A 144 -7.10 -8.47 4.44
N LYS A 145 -6.54 -9.59 4.89
CA LYS A 145 -5.17 -10.00 4.59
C LYS A 145 -4.96 -10.21 3.09
N GLU A 146 -5.90 -10.87 2.41
CA GLU A 146 -5.84 -11.06 0.96
C GLU A 146 -5.83 -9.71 0.23
N LEU A 147 -6.73 -8.79 0.56
CA LEU A 147 -6.76 -7.44 -0.02
C LEU A 147 -5.45 -6.68 0.24
N THR A 148 -4.88 -6.82 1.45
CA THR A 148 -3.58 -6.20 1.78
C THR A 148 -2.47 -6.76 0.92
N MET A 149 -2.40 -8.08 0.75
CA MET A 149 -1.40 -8.74 -0.10
C MET A 149 -1.58 -8.36 -1.58
N VAL A 150 -2.81 -8.39 -2.09
CA VAL A 150 -3.09 -7.99 -3.48
C VAL A 150 -2.69 -6.53 -3.71
N GLY A 151 -3.12 -5.61 -2.85
CA GLY A 151 -2.77 -4.20 -2.97
C GLY A 151 -1.26 -3.95 -2.92
N PHE A 152 -0.55 -4.65 -2.04
CA PHE A 152 0.89 -4.50 -1.92
C PHE A 152 1.64 -5.08 -3.12
N PHE A 153 1.40 -6.33 -3.48
CA PHE A 153 2.16 -6.99 -4.56
C PHE A 153 1.81 -6.48 -5.96
N THR A 154 0.68 -5.79 -6.13
CA THR A 154 0.34 -5.08 -7.37
C THR A 154 0.80 -3.62 -7.37
N SER A 155 1.33 -3.09 -6.26
CA SER A 155 1.96 -1.78 -6.21
C SER A 155 3.31 -1.77 -6.94
N GLU A 156 3.79 -0.58 -7.30
CA GLU A 156 5.11 -0.44 -7.93
C GLU A 156 6.23 -1.05 -7.08
N VAL A 157 6.25 -0.79 -5.79
CA VAL A 157 7.25 -1.31 -4.85
C VAL A 157 7.15 -2.84 -4.74
N GLY A 158 5.96 -3.36 -4.51
CA GLY A 158 5.73 -4.80 -4.40
C GLY A 158 6.13 -5.54 -5.66
N ALA A 159 5.70 -5.06 -6.82
CA ALA A 159 5.96 -5.69 -8.10
C ALA A 159 7.44 -5.60 -8.53
N THR A 160 8.11 -4.45 -8.32
CA THR A 160 9.45 -4.20 -8.90
C THR A 160 10.59 -4.41 -7.92
N GLN A 161 10.38 -4.22 -6.61
CA GLN A 161 11.43 -4.34 -5.60
C GLN A 161 11.36 -5.67 -4.84
N VAL A 162 10.14 -6.13 -4.52
CA VAL A 162 9.94 -7.39 -3.78
C VAL A 162 9.83 -8.58 -4.72
N LEU A 163 9.01 -8.48 -5.75
CA LEU A 163 8.88 -9.50 -6.79
C LEU A 163 9.89 -9.26 -7.93
N ARG A 164 10.00 -10.22 -8.84
CA ARG A 164 10.75 -10.09 -10.07
C ARG A 164 9.84 -9.56 -11.17
N TYR A 165 10.02 -8.29 -11.51
CA TYR A 165 9.31 -7.66 -12.61
C TYR A 165 10.13 -7.66 -13.88
N GLU A 166 9.53 -8.08 -15.00
CA GLU A 166 10.09 -7.96 -16.34
C GLU A 166 9.04 -7.40 -17.30
N GLN A 167 9.24 -6.18 -17.75
CA GLN A 167 8.29 -5.47 -18.59
C GLN A 167 8.01 -6.17 -19.94
N VAL A 168 9.02 -6.83 -20.51
CA VAL A 168 8.93 -7.56 -21.77
C VAL A 168 9.62 -8.92 -21.61
N PRO A 169 8.93 -9.93 -21.10
CA PRO A 169 9.49 -11.28 -21.02
C PRO A 169 9.74 -11.80 -22.45
N GLY A 170 11.00 -12.16 -22.74
CA GLY A 170 11.41 -12.53 -24.09
C GLY A 170 10.91 -13.92 -24.48
N ILE A 171 11.35 -14.95 -23.78
CA ILE A 171 11.07 -16.36 -24.08
C ILE A 171 10.38 -16.98 -22.86
N TYR A 172 9.32 -17.75 -23.10
CA TYR A 172 8.69 -18.54 -22.07
C TYR A 172 9.43 -19.86 -21.87
N GLU A 173 10.06 -20.02 -20.71
CA GLU A 173 10.67 -21.27 -20.25
C GLU A 173 9.93 -21.75 -19.00
N GLY A 174 9.06 -22.75 -19.16
CA GLY A 174 8.16 -23.20 -18.09
C GLY A 174 8.80 -24.04 -16.98
N CYS A 175 10.05 -24.50 -17.18
CA CYS A 175 10.74 -25.39 -16.23
C CYS A 175 12.14 -24.84 -15.92
N VAL A 176 12.21 -23.65 -15.32
CA VAL A 176 13.47 -23.06 -14.85
C VAL A 176 13.63 -23.34 -13.36
N PRO A 177 14.82 -23.78 -12.88
CA PRO A 177 15.09 -23.92 -11.46
C PRO A 177 14.86 -22.60 -10.71
N PHE A 178 14.25 -22.65 -9.52
CA PHE A 178 13.97 -21.43 -8.74
C PHE A 178 15.23 -20.65 -8.40
N GLU A 179 16.37 -21.34 -8.20
CA GLU A 179 17.66 -20.73 -7.89
C GLU A 179 18.17 -19.80 -9.02
N GLU A 180 17.76 -20.04 -10.26
CA GLU A 180 18.11 -19.18 -11.40
C GLU A 180 17.22 -17.93 -11.46
N ILE A 181 15.99 -18.04 -10.98
CA ILE A 181 15.02 -16.93 -10.93
C ILE A 181 15.28 -16.07 -9.70
N GLY A 182 15.53 -16.70 -8.54
CA GLY A 182 15.90 -16.10 -7.25
C GLY A 182 14.74 -15.53 -6.45
N ARG A 183 13.65 -15.11 -7.09
CA ARG A 183 12.41 -14.60 -6.44
C ARG A 183 11.20 -14.82 -7.35
N THR A 184 10.00 -14.78 -6.76
CA THR A 184 8.74 -14.96 -7.48
C THR A 184 8.53 -13.85 -8.52
N TRP A 185 8.00 -14.23 -9.67
CA TRP A 185 7.63 -13.28 -10.71
C TRP A 185 6.45 -12.41 -10.26
N ALA A 186 6.48 -11.13 -10.67
CA ALA A 186 5.32 -10.26 -10.62
C ALA A 186 4.34 -10.70 -11.73
N THR A 187 3.07 -10.86 -11.38
CA THR A 187 1.97 -11.27 -12.27
C THR A 187 1.11 -10.07 -12.65
#